data_7f88dd3f8b6b80b4717f0a5ce2767c48
#
_entry.id   7f88dd3f8b6b80b4717f0a5ce2767c48
#
_cell.length_a   1.000
_cell.length_b   1.000
_cell.length_c   1.000
_cell.angle_alpha   90.00
_cell.angle_beta   90.00
_cell.angle_gamma   90.00
#
_symmetry.space_group_name_H-M   'P 1'
#
loop_
_entity.id
_entity.type
_entity.pdbx_description
1 polymer ?
#
loop_
_entity_poly.entity_id
_entity_poly.type
_entity_poly.pdbx_seq_one_letter_code
_entity_poly.pdbx_strand_id
1 'polypeptide(L)'
;MSLNRIDSELGALKDAVAVALEYANKLGTNAAEVAISKQQGLSVSTRLKEIETVEFNKDGALGITVYRDGCKGSSSTSDLSPEAIALAVKAADDIARYTSPDPFSGLADKALMATKIRDLQLYYPEDISPDELAQLAIRAETAALDADPRINNSDGASANAHTSVKVYGNSHGFLNGYCSSRYSLSCSVIGEDSDGNMQRDYDYTIARKFSEMLAPETVGLKTAEKTVSRLGARKIATTRLPILLAPDIATGLIGHFIGAISGGSIYRKSSFLLDSINTQIFPDWFNIEEQPHLLGALASANYDSEGVATQDRRIIDRGMLETYLLTSYSARKLGLTNTGHAGGIYNWTLAHTGQTFDELVKNMGTGLIVTEVMGQGVNYGDGRLFSRRCRFLRRKW
;
A
#
# COMPACT_ATOMS: atom_id res chain seq x y z
N MET A 1 -16.31 10.05 22.49
CA MET A 1 -17.28 9.26 21.71
C MET A 1 -16.62 7.92 21.43
N SER A 2 -17.15 6.81 21.96
CA SER A 2 -16.62 5.50 21.57
C SER A 2 -16.93 5.28 20.10
N LEU A 3 -15.92 4.97 19.31
CA LEU A 3 -16.09 4.57 17.93
C LEU A 3 -16.96 3.30 17.92
N ASN A 4 -18.14 3.33 17.29
CA ASN A 4 -18.90 2.10 17.08
C ASN A 4 -17.99 1.07 16.45
N ARG A 5 -17.89 -0.09 17.05
CA ARG A 5 -17.01 -1.15 16.55
C ARG A 5 -17.46 -1.55 15.16
N ILE A 6 -16.59 -1.33 14.18
CA ILE A 6 -16.88 -1.57 12.76
C ILE A 6 -17.10 -3.07 12.47
N ASP A 7 -16.59 -3.95 13.34
CA ASP A 7 -16.78 -5.39 13.25
C ASP A 7 -18.26 -5.78 13.44
N SER A 8 -19.05 -5.01 14.19
CA SER A 8 -20.49 -5.25 14.34
C SER A 8 -21.28 -5.06 13.03
N GLU A 9 -20.71 -4.33 12.06
CA GLU A 9 -21.35 -4.11 10.76
C GLU A 9 -21.06 -5.23 9.75
N LEU A 10 -20.10 -6.12 10.00
CA LEU A 10 -19.63 -7.12 9.02
C LEU A 10 -20.76 -8.03 8.50
N GLY A 11 -21.66 -8.45 9.37
CA GLY A 11 -22.83 -9.27 9.01
C GLY A 11 -23.75 -8.53 8.04
N ALA A 12 -24.19 -7.33 8.43
CA ALA A 12 -25.09 -6.51 7.61
C ALA A 12 -24.47 -6.13 6.25
N LEU A 13 -23.14 -5.95 6.20
CA LEU A 13 -22.45 -5.67 4.93
C LEU A 13 -22.39 -6.90 4.02
N LYS A 14 -22.26 -8.11 4.58
CA LYS A 14 -22.37 -9.35 3.81
C LYS A 14 -23.79 -9.53 3.26
N ASP A 15 -24.82 -9.21 4.05
CA ASP A 15 -26.20 -9.24 3.61
C ASP A 15 -26.45 -8.26 2.46
N ALA A 16 -25.92 -7.04 2.55
CA ALA A 16 -26.02 -6.04 1.48
C ALA A 16 -25.36 -6.52 0.16
N VAL A 17 -24.19 -7.18 0.25
CA VAL A 17 -23.54 -7.80 -0.91
C VAL A 17 -24.40 -8.92 -1.49
N ALA A 18 -24.98 -9.78 -0.66
CA ALA A 18 -25.87 -10.87 -1.11
C ALA A 18 -27.11 -10.32 -1.82
N VAL A 19 -27.72 -9.26 -1.26
CA VAL A 19 -28.88 -8.57 -1.87
C VAL A 19 -28.51 -8.01 -3.25
N ALA A 20 -27.36 -7.35 -3.39
CA ALA A 20 -26.90 -6.81 -4.66
C ALA A 20 -26.68 -7.92 -5.72
N LEU A 21 -26.07 -9.04 -5.32
CA LEU A 21 -25.88 -10.19 -6.22
C LEU A 21 -27.22 -10.83 -6.63
N GLU A 22 -28.18 -10.90 -5.72
CA GLU A 22 -29.53 -11.39 -6.01
C GLU A 22 -30.24 -10.48 -7.03
N TYR A 23 -30.15 -9.15 -6.89
CA TYR A 23 -30.70 -8.21 -7.88
C TYR A 23 -30.04 -8.37 -9.24
N ALA A 24 -28.70 -8.52 -9.33
CA ALA A 24 -27.99 -8.76 -10.57
C ALA A 24 -28.48 -10.06 -11.25
N ASN A 25 -28.67 -11.12 -10.47
CA ASN A 25 -29.22 -12.39 -10.96
C ASN A 25 -30.66 -12.23 -11.50
N LYS A 26 -31.54 -11.49 -10.80
CA LYS A 26 -32.91 -11.19 -11.26
C LYS A 26 -32.96 -10.42 -12.56
N LEU A 27 -31.96 -9.58 -12.84
CA LEU A 27 -31.82 -8.88 -14.13
C LEU A 27 -31.30 -9.78 -15.26
N GLY A 28 -30.93 -11.02 -14.96
CA GLY A 28 -30.41 -11.99 -15.93
C GLY A 28 -29.02 -11.64 -16.44
N THR A 29 -28.14 -11.07 -15.57
CA THR A 29 -26.73 -10.86 -15.92
C THR A 29 -25.98 -12.19 -15.96
N ASN A 30 -24.97 -12.32 -16.82
CA ASN A 30 -24.16 -13.55 -16.91
C ASN A 30 -23.33 -13.77 -15.65
N ALA A 31 -22.80 -12.68 -15.09
CA ALA A 31 -22.01 -12.69 -13.86
C ALA A 31 -22.04 -11.32 -13.19
N ALA A 32 -21.78 -11.31 -11.89
CA ALA A 32 -21.67 -10.08 -11.10
C ALA A 32 -20.67 -10.25 -9.97
N GLU A 33 -20.07 -9.14 -9.57
CA GLU A 33 -19.25 -9.01 -8.38
C GLU A 33 -19.60 -7.73 -7.63
N VAL A 34 -19.52 -7.81 -6.31
CA VAL A 34 -19.83 -6.69 -5.40
C VAL A 34 -18.76 -6.58 -4.36
N ALA A 35 -18.29 -5.37 -4.13
CA ALA A 35 -17.36 -5.06 -3.06
C ALA A 35 -17.91 -3.93 -2.20
N ILE A 36 -17.83 -4.08 -0.88
CA ILE A 36 -18.05 -2.99 0.06
C ILE A 36 -16.76 -2.72 0.82
N SER A 37 -16.42 -1.44 0.92
CA SER A 37 -15.36 -0.97 1.81
C SER A 37 -15.93 0.14 2.67
N LYS A 38 -15.83 -0.01 3.99
CA LYS A 38 -16.08 1.07 4.94
C LYS A 38 -14.85 1.31 5.79
N GLN A 39 -14.59 2.56 6.07
CA GLN A 39 -13.50 3.00 6.95
C GLN A 39 -14.06 4.03 7.92
N GLN A 40 -13.58 3.98 9.15
CA GLN A 40 -13.74 5.04 10.12
C GLN A 40 -12.42 5.30 10.80
N GLY A 41 -12.17 6.54 11.18
CA GLY A 41 -10.92 6.89 11.81
C GLY A 41 -10.90 8.28 12.40
N LEU A 42 -9.94 8.46 13.28
CA LEU A 42 -9.61 9.71 13.91
C LEU A 42 -8.20 10.09 13.50
N SER A 43 -8.03 11.32 13.05
CA SER A 43 -6.74 11.91 12.70
C SER A 43 -6.56 13.19 13.48
N VAL A 44 -5.40 13.36 14.09
CA VAL A 44 -5.02 14.59 14.80
C VAL A 44 -3.69 15.06 14.23
N SER A 45 -3.62 16.32 13.82
CA SER A 45 -2.37 16.97 13.47
C SER A 45 -2.03 18.09 14.46
N THR A 46 -0.73 18.24 14.67
CA THR A 46 -0.17 19.32 15.49
C THR A 46 0.87 20.10 14.71
N ARG A 47 1.06 21.35 15.07
CA ARG A 47 2.16 22.17 14.56
C ARG A 47 2.68 23.07 15.65
N LEU A 48 3.99 23.10 15.85
CA LEU A 48 4.67 23.86 16.90
C LEU A 48 4.09 23.59 18.30
N LYS A 49 3.80 22.30 18.57
CA LYS A 49 3.24 21.77 19.83
C LYS A 49 1.77 22.16 20.11
N GLU A 50 1.10 22.77 19.13
CA GLU A 50 -0.32 23.15 19.21
C GLU A 50 -1.15 22.24 18.28
N ILE A 51 -2.38 21.92 18.70
CA ILE A 51 -3.30 21.16 17.84
C ILE A 51 -3.74 22.04 16.67
N GLU A 52 -3.52 21.55 15.46
CA GLU A 52 -3.92 22.23 14.22
C GLU A 52 -5.27 21.70 13.69
N THR A 53 -5.41 20.37 13.62
CA THR A 53 -6.67 19.75 13.17
C THR A 53 -7.02 18.52 14.00
N VAL A 54 -8.32 18.30 14.14
CA VAL A 54 -8.92 17.04 14.63
C VAL A 54 -10.00 16.64 13.65
N GLU A 55 -9.82 15.51 12.97
CA GLU A 55 -10.73 15.04 11.96
C GLU A 55 -11.26 13.64 12.31
N PHE A 56 -12.56 13.49 12.24
CA PHE A 56 -13.22 12.20 12.30
C PHE A 56 -13.80 11.87 10.93
N ASN A 57 -13.28 10.82 10.31
CA ASN A 57 -13.70 10.35 9.00
C ASN A 57 -14.53 9.08 9.12
N LYS A 58 -15.65 9.04 8.42
CA LYS A 58 -16.47 7.83 8.24
C LYS A 58 -16.93 7.77 6.80
N ASP A 59 -16.24 6.94 6.02
CA ASP A 59 -16.48 6.77 4.59
C ASP A 59 -16.82 5.33 4.26
N GLY A 60 -17.58 5.14 3.18
CA GLY A 60 -17.87 3.81 2.68
C GLY A 60 -18.68 3.83 1.41
N ALA A 61 -18.46 2.81 0.60
CA ALA A 61 -19.23 2.61 -0.62
C ALA A 61 -19.37 1.12 -0.94
N LEU A 62 -20.48 0.79 -1.61
CA LEU A 62 -20.71 -0.44 -2.33
C LEU A 62 -20.43 -0.19 -3.80
N GLY A 63 -19.50 -0.95 -4.37
CA GLY A 63 -19.25 -1.03 -5.81
C GLY A 63 -19.83 -2.31 -6.36
N ILE A 64 -20.55 -2.23 -7.48
CA ILE A 64 -21.05 -3.37 -8.24
C ILE A 64 -20.50 -3.36 -9.65
N THR A 65 -20.08 -4.52 -10.11
CA THR A 65 -19.75 -4.76 -11.51
C THR A 65 -20.59 -5.91 -12.02
N VAL A 66 -21.21 -5.74 -13.17
CA VAL A 66 -21.95 -6.78 -13.87
C VAL A 66 -21.32 -7.08 -15.22
N TYR A 67 -21.48 -8.32 -15.65
CA TYR A 67 -20.98 -8.82 -16.93
C TYR A 67 -22.15 -9.38 -17.74
N ARG A 68 -22.21 -9.01 -19.01
CA ARG A 68 -23.26 -9.43 -19.95
C ARG A 68 -22.63 -9.63 -21.34
N ASP A 69 -22.52 -10.87 -21.78
CA ASP A 69 -22.00 -11.25 -23.11
C ASP A 69 -20.62 -10.61 -23.44
N GLY A 70 -19.71 -10.63 -22.47
CA GLY A 70 -18.39 -10.00 -22.58
C GLY A 70 -18.36 -8.49 -22.32
N CYS A 71 -19.51 -7.85 -22.20
CA CYS A 71 -19.63 -6.44 -21.84
C CYS A 71 -19.57 -6.27 -20.33
N LYS A 72 -18.95 -5.17 -19.87
CA LYS A 72 -18.78 -4.83 -18.45
C LYS A 72 -19.44 -3.51 -18.14
N GLY A 73 -20.24 -3.47 -17.06
CA GLY A 73 -20.76 -2.23 -16.50
C GLY A 73 -20.50 -2.16 -15.00
N SER A 74 -20.19 -0.98 -14.50
CA SER A 74 -19.93 -0.77 -13.07
C SER A 74 -20.64 0.47 -12.57
N SER A 75 -21.09 0.41 -11.32
CA SER A 75 -21.73 1.51 -10.61
C SER A 75 -21.37 1.44 -9.13
N SER A 76 -21.67 2.49 -8.36
CA SER A 76 -21.44 2.50 -6.92
C SER A 76 -22.51 3.31 -6.21
N THR A 77 -22.69 3.02 -4.91
CA THR A 77 -23.55 3.79 -4.01
C THR A 77 -22.94 3.82 -2.61
N SER A 78 -23.12 4.91 -1.89
CA SER A 78 -22.83 5.00 -0.45
C SER A 78 -24.05 4.66 0.42
N ASP A 79 -25.26 4.68 -0.16
CA ASP A 79 -26.50 4.29 0.47
C ASP A 79 -26.69 2.77 0.32
N LEU A 80 -26.80 2.05 1.44
CA LEU A 80 -26.95 0.59 1.50
C LEU A 80 -28.41 0.18 1.68
N SER A 81 -29.41 1.08 1.50
CA SER A 81 -30.80 0.69 1.44
C SER A 81 -31.05 -0.25 0.24
N PRO A 82 -31.99 -1.20 0.38
CA PRO A 82 -32.31 -2.13 -0.72
C PRO A 82 -32.67 -1.40 -2.04
N GLU A 83 -33.34 -0.26 -1.96
CA GLU A 83 -33.73 0.57 -3.08
C GLU A 83 -32.51 1.18 -3.79
N ALA A 84 -31.56 1.75 -3.03
CA ALA A 84 -30.35 2.34 -3.57
C ALA A 84 -29.43 1.27 -4.18
N ILE A 85 -29.33 0.10 -3.53
CA ILE A 85 -28.59 -1.05 -4.07
C ILE A 85 -29.22 -1.51 -5.40
N ALA A 86 -30.55 -1.64 -5.48
CA ALA A 86 -31.23 -2.07 -6.69
C ALA A 86 -31.01 -1.06 -7.84
N LEU A 87 -31.03 0.25 -7.55
CA LEU A 87 -30.73 1.30 -8.54
C LEU A 87 -29.27 1.23 -9.03
N ALA A 88 -28.32 1.01 -8.13
CA ALA A 88 -26.90 0.85 -8.50
C ALA A 88 -26.69 -0.38 -9.37
N VAL A 89 -27.29 -1.53 -9.02
CA VAL A 89 -27.22 -2.75 -9.83
C VAL A 89 -27.82 -2.52 -11.22
N LYS A 90 -28.99 -1.87 -11.30
CA LYS A 90 -29.63 -1.55 -12.57
C LYS A 90 -28.75 -0.60 -13.41
N ALA A 91 -28.17 0.41 -12.81
CA ALA A 91 -27.25 1.33 -13.52
C ALA A 91 -26.04 0.60 -14.10
N ALA A 92 -25.44 -0.35 -13.32
CA ALA A 92 -24.35 -1.16 -13.81
C ALA A 92 -24.78 -2.06 -15.00
N ASP A 93 -25.97 -2.67 -14.94
CA ASP A 93 -26.52 -3.48 -16.05
C ASP A 93 -26.82 -2.63 -17.29
N ASP A 94 -27.42 -1.46 -17.11
CA ASP A 94 -27.68 -0.53 -18.20
C ASP A 94 -26.36 -0.10 -18.88
N ILE A 95 -25.31 0.20 -18.12
CA ILE A 95 -23.98 0.51 -18.67
C ILE A 95 -23.42 -0.69 -19.45
N ALA A 96 -23.51 -1.90 -18.92
CA ALA A 96 -23.01 -3.11 -19.58
C ALA A 96 -23.66 -3.32 -20.96
N ARG A 97 -24.96 -2.97 -21.11
CA ARG A 97 -25.70 -3.08 -22.39
C ARG A 97 -25.17 -2.19 -23.50
N TYR A 98 -24.50 -1.08 -23.16
CA TYR A 98 -23.97 -0.09 -24.10
C TYR A 98 -22.44 -0.12 -24.22
N THR A 99 -21.76 -0.98 -23.45
CA THR A 99 -20.31 -1.13 -23.52
C THR A 99 -19.93 -2.14 -24.60
N SER A 100 -18.79 -1.92 -25.25
CA SER A 100 -18.27 -2.86 -26.23
C SER A 100 -17.81 -4.16 -25.55
N PRO A 101 -18.08 -5.33 -26.17
CA PRO A 101 -17.64 -6.61 -25.62
C PRO A 101 -16.12 -6.75 -25.64
N ASP A 102 -15.56 -7.24 -24.55
CA ASP A 102 -14.16 -7.65 -24.42
C ASP A 102 -14.13 -9.12 -23.96
N PRO A 103 -13.61 -10.06 -24.79
CA PRO A 103 -13.61 -11.48 -24.49
C PRO A 103 -12.75 -11.85 -23.25
N PHE A 104 -11.90 -10.93 -22.78
CA PHE A 104 -11.07 -11.14 -21.61
C PHE A 104 -11.74 -10.61 -20.31
N SER A 105 -12.85 -9.88 -20.44
CA SER A 105 -13.62 -9.35 -19.33
C SER A 105 -14.45 -10.45 -18.64
N GLY A 106 -14.56 -10.41 -17.32
CA GLY A 106 -15.35 -11.37 -16.53
C GLY A 106 -14.74 -11.67 -15.18
N LEU A 107 -15.49 -12.40 -14.35
CA LEU A 107 -15.05 -12.86 -13.05
C LEU A 107 -13.78 -13.71 -13.13
N ALA A 108 -13.04 -13.75 -12.04
CA ALA A 108 -11.97 -14.73 -11.86
C ALA A 108 -12.52 -16.16 -11.93
N ASP A 109 -11.67 -17.10 -12.31
CA ASP A 109 -12.05 -18.51 -12.42
C ASP A 109 -12.53 -19.05 -11.07
N LYS A 110 -13.69 -19.69 -11.05
CA LYS A 110 -14.29 -20.24 -9.83
C LYS A 110 -13.35 -21.18 -9.08
N ALA A 111 -12.54 -21.94 -9.80
CA ALA A 111 -11.58 -22.87 -9.22
C ALA A 111 -10.45 -22.19 -8.43
N LEU A 112 -10.21 -20.88 -8.68
CA LEU A 112 -9.18 -20.10 -8.01
C LEU A 112 -9.69 -19.37 -6.76
N MET A 113 -11.01 -19.40 -6.50
CA MET A 113 -11.58 -18.72 -5.33
C MET A 113 -11.01 -19.27 -4.02
N ALA A 114 -10.80 -18.39 -3.06
CA ALA A 114 -10.30 -18.78 -1.75
C ALA A 114 -11.34 -19.65 -1.01
N THR A 115 -10.98 -20.89 -0.70
CA THR A 115 -11.82 -21.83 0.05
C THR A 115 -11.45 -21.91 1.53
N LYS A 116 -10.22 -21.53 1.89
CA LYS A 116 -9.73 -21.51 3.26
C LYS A 116 -9.53 -20.05 3.69
N ILE A 117 -10.33 -19.63 4.64
CA ILE A 117 -10.25 -18.29 5.23
C ILE A 117 -9.67 -18.45 6.64
N ARG A 118 -8.46 -17.96 6.84
CA ARG A 118 -7.73 -17.98 8.11
C ARG A 118 -8.02 -16.70 8.88
N ASP A 119 -8.02 -16.77 10.20
CA ASP A 119 -7.89 -15.55 11.00
C ASP A 119 -6.45 -15.05 10.92
N LEU A 120 -6.25 -13.97 10.17
CA LEU A 120 -4.94 -13.34 9.99
C LEU A 120 -4.64 -12.31 11.08
N GLN A 121 -5.49 -12.16 12.08
CA GLN A 121 -5.31 -11.23 13.19
C GLN A 121 -5.07 -9.79 12.70
N LEU A 122 -5.96 -9.26 11.86
CA LEU A 122 -5.80 -7.95 11.26
C LEU A 122 -6.48 -6.82 12.04
N TYR A 123 -7.31 -7.14 13.04
CA TYR A 123 -8.19 -6.20 13.70
C TYR A 123 -7.93 -6.15 15.21
N TYR A 124 -7.43 -5.02 15.67
CA TYR A 124 -7.11 -4.71 17.06
C TYR A 124 -7.69 -3.33 17.38
N PRO A 125 -9.01 -3.24 17.61
CA PRO A 125 -9.65 -1.97 17.89
C PRO A 125 -9.25 -1.45 19.28
N GLU A 126 -8.89 -0.16 19.34
CA GLU A 126 -8.61 0.56 20.56
C GLU A 126 -9.55 1.76 20.65
N ASP A 127 -10.02 2.06 21.86
CA ASP A 127 -10.84 3.26 22.11
C ASP A 127 -9.92 4.42 22.49
N ILE A 128 -9.42 5.10 21.47
CA ILE A 128 -8.45 6.18 21.59
C ILE A 128 -9.17 7.51 21.41
N SER A 129 -8.98 8.40 22.38
CA SER A 129 -9.53 9.77 22.35
C SER A 129 -8.70 10.71 21.45
N PRO A 130 -9.30 11.81 20.97
CA PRO A 130 -8.56 12.86 20.27
C PRO A 130 -7.39 13.42 21.08
N ASP A 131 -7.58 13.57 22.39
CA ASP A 131 -6.55 14.08 23.29
C ASP A 131 -5.35 13.14 23.40
N GLU A 132 -5.58 11.82 23.45
CA GLU A 132 -4.51 10.83 23.44
C GLU A 132 -3.70 10.86 22.14
N LEU A 133 -4.37 10.95 20.97
CA LEU A 133 -3.66 11.12 19.70
C LEU A 133 -2.90 12.46 19.64
N ALA A 134 -3.49 13.54 20.12
CA ALA A 134 -2.83 14.85 20.21
C ALA A 134 -1.55 14.76 21.05
N GLN A 135 -1.61 14.11 22.21
CA GLN A 135 -0.44 13.93 23.06
C GLN A 135 0.67 13.12 22.39
N LEU A 136 0.35 12.10 21.58
CA LEU A 136 1.37 11.38 20.82
C LEU A 136 2.05 12.30 19.81
N ALA A 137 1.28 13.07 19.04
CA ALA A 137 1.80 14.00 18.05
C ALA A 137 2.66 15.11 18.70
N ILE A 138 2.18 15.73 19.78
CA ILE A 138 2.90 16.78 20.55
C ILE A 138 4.22 16.21 21.10
N ARG A 139 4.23 15.01 21.67
CA ARG A 139 5.43 14.38 22.21
C ARG A 139 6.47 14.11 21.14
N ALA A 140 6.05 13.60 19.98
CA ALA A 140 6.96 13.37 18.85
C ALA A 140 7.57 14.69 18.35
N GLU A 141 6.73 15.69 18.14
CA GLU A 141 7.16 17.01 17.69
C GLU A 141 8.07 17.71 18.71
N THR A 142 7.73 17.62 20.00
CA THR A 142 8.55 18.16 21.10
C THR A 142 9.94 17.51 21.10
N ALA A 143 10.00 16.19 21.03
CA ALA A 143 11.27 15.47 21.00
C ALA A 143 12.13 15.86 19.79
N ALA A 144 11.51 16.13 18.64
CA ALA A 144 12.22 16.56 17.45
C ALA A 144 12.75 18.00 17.57
N LEU A 145 11.92 18.93 18.04
CA LEU A 145 12.28 20.35 18.18
C LEU A 145 13.35 20.58 19.27
N ASP A 146 13.29 19.82 20.34
CA ASP A 146 14.21 19.97 21.47
C ASP A 146 15.56 19.22 21.28
N ALA A 147 15.67 18.38 20.22
CA ALA A 147 16.85 17.56 19.98
C ALA A 147 18.09 18.33 19.51
N ASP A 148 17.91 19.41 18.73
CA ASP A 148 19.00 20.19 18.17
C ASP A 148 18.56 21.65 17.96
N PRO A 149 19.34 22.65 18.42
CA PRO A 149 18.94 24.06 18.29
C PRO A 149 18.84 24.57 16.85
N ARG A 150 19.36 23.86 15.91
CA ARG A 150 19.20 24.17 14.47
C ARG A 150 17.81 23.78 13.92
N ILE A 151 17.04 23.00 14.66
CA ILE A 151 15.65 22.69 14.32
C ILE A 151 14.79 23.77 14.94
N ASN A 152 14.40 24.74 14.14
CA ASN A 152 13.71 25.95 14.57
C ASN A 152 12.26 26.07 14.07
N ASN A 153 11.79 25.08 13.27
CA ASN A 153 10.43 25.08 12.74
C ASN A 153 9.93 23.64 12.54
N SER A 154 8.64 23.48 12.32
CA SER A 154 7.96 22.21 12.12
C SER A 154 6.94 22.29 11.00
N ASP A 155 6.85 21.22 10.21
CA ASP A 155 5.70 20.96 9.32
C ASP A 155 4.56 20.24 10.07
N GLY A 156 4.81 19.86 11.32
CA GLY A 156 3.85 19.22 12.20
C GLY A 156 4.11 17.74 12.45
N ALA A 157 3.31 17.21 13.35
CA ALA A 157 3.19 15.78 13.58
C ALA A 157 1.72 15.35 13.39
N SER A 158 1.49 14.10 12.97
CA SER A 158 0.15 13.58 12.78
C SER A 158 0.04 12.19 13.39
N ALA A 159 -0.99 11.98 14.21
CA ALA A 159 -1.33 10.69 14.78
C ALA A 159 -2.70 10.24 14.28
N ASN A 160 -2.80 8.98 13.84
CA ASN A 160 -4.00 8.45 13.21
C ASN A 160 -4.38 7.09 13.79
N ALA A 161 -5.68 6.88 13.97
CA ALA A 161 -6.28 5.63 14.38
C ALA A 161 -7.44 5.30 13.43
N HIS A 162 -7.28 4.28 12.59
CA HIS A 162 -8.25 3.88 11.58
C HIS A 162 -8.65 2.42 11.73
N THR A 163 -9.93 2.15 11.55
CA THR A 163 -10.47 0.80 11.39
C THR A 163 -11.24 0.72 10.08
N SER A 164 -11.20 -0.43 9.44
CA SER A 164 -11.92 -0.67 8.20
C SER A 164 -12.53 -2.05 8.16
N VAL A 165 -13.61 -2.18 7.39
CA VAL A 165 -14.23 -3.45 7.02
C VAL A 165 -14.31 -3.52 5.50
N LYS A 166 -13.95 -4.68 4.96
CA LYS A 166 -14.09 -4.99 3.54
C LYS A 166 -14.90 -6.26 3.39
N VAL A 167 -15.83 -6.25 2.43
CA VAL A 167 -16.61 -7.42 2.03
C VAL A 167 -16.53 -7.53 0.52
N TYR A 168 -16.34 -8.73 0.02
CA TYR A 168 -16.38 -9.03 -1.40
C TYR A 168 -17.23 -10.29 -1.63
N GLY A 169 -18.05 -10.24 -2.65
CA GLY A 169 -18.82 -11.39 -3.11
C GLY A 169 -19.03 -11.39 -4.62
N ASN A 170 -19.26 -12.55 -5.19
CA ASN A 170 -19.50 -12.71 -6.62
C ASN A 170 -20.50 -13.83 -6.92
N SER A 171 -21.00 -13.86 -8.15
CA SER A 171 -22.01 -14.82 -8.60
C SER A 171 -21.50 -16.28 -8.72
N HIS A 172 -20.20 -16.54 -8.48
CA HIS A 172 -19.69 -17.92 -8.29
C HIS A 172 -20.00 -18.49 -6.92
N GLY A 173 -20.62 -17.69 -6.01
CA GLY A 173 -20.96 -18.09 -4.66
C GLY A 173 -19.88 -17.76 -3.63
N PHE A 174 -18.85 -17.01 -4.00
CA PHE A 174 -17.89 -16.47 -3.05
C PHE A 174 -18.50 -15.27 -2.34
N LEU A 175 -18.45 -15.26 -1.00
CA LEU A 175 -18.85 -14.14 -0.16
C LEU A 175 -18.02 -14.16 1.11
N ASN A 176 -17.15 -13.19 1.29
CA ASN A 176 -16.33 -13.07 2.47
C ASN A 176 -16.01 -11.62 2.81
N GLY A 177 -15.55 -11.38 4.04
CA GLY A 177 -15.16 -10.07 4.50
C GLY A 177 -14.32 -10.16 5.76
N TYR A 178 -13.59 -9.08 6.03
CA TYR A 178 -12.71 -8.97 7.19
C TYR A 178 -12.64 -7.52 7.68
N CYS A 179 -12.32 -7.38 8.97
CA CYS A 179 -12.02 -6.09 9.58
C CYS A 179 -10.51 -5.93 9.70
N SER A 180 -10.05 -4.69 9.74
CA SER A 180 -8.64 -4.38 9.99
C SER A 180 -8.49 -3.07 10.74
N SER A 181 -7.39 -2.93 11.49
CA SER A 181 -6.97 -1.70 12.17
C SER A 181 -5.63 -1.22 11.63
N ARG A 182 -5.38 0.07 11.76
CA ARG A 182 -4.14 0.71 11.38
C ARG A 182 -3.92 1.96 12.23
N TYR A 183 -2.80 2.01 12.91
CA TYR A 183 -2.34 3.13 13.70
C TYR A 183 -1.07 3.68 13.10
N SER A 184 -0.92 5.00 13.08
CA SER A 184 0.30 5.62 12.58
C SER A 184 0.60 6.92 13.31
N LEU A 185 1.87 7.22 13.42
CA LEU A 185 2.40 8.48 13.92
C LEU A 185 3.52 8.93 12.99
N SER A 186 3.49 10.17 12.55
CA SER A 186 4.55 10.78 11.75
C SER A 186 4.91 12.15 12.32
N CYS A 187 6.17 12.53 12.16
CA CYS A 187 6.66 13.85 12.53
C CYS A 187 7.55 14.37 11.41
N SER A 188 7.46 15.67 11.11
CA SER A 188 8.27 16.35 10.11
C SER A 188 8.72 17.69 10.63
N VAL A 189 10.05 17.94 10.65
CA VAL A 189 10.61 19.20 11.14
C VAL A 189 11.55 19.85 10.14
N ILE A 190 11.81 21.11 10.33
CA ILE A 190 12.65 21.95 9.50
C ILE A 190 13.84 22.43 10.32
N GLY A 191 15.04 22.19 9.82
CA GLY A 191 16.28 22.71 10.38
C GLY A 191 16.88 23.76 9.45
N GLU A 192 17.63 24.69 10.05
CA GLU A 192 18.30 25.79 9.36
C GLU A 192 19.81 25.80 9.71
N ASP A 193 20.67 25.97 8.71
CA ASP A 193 22.09 26.12 8.93
C ASP A 193 22.50 27.60 9.17
N SER A 194 23.76 27.84 9.49
CA SER A 194 24.30 29.20 9.74
C SER A 194 24.16 30.17 8.58
N ASP A 195 23.97 29.66 7.37
CA ASP A 195 23.81 30.45 6.15
C ASP A 195 22.33 30.69 5.77
N GLY A 196 21.40 30.24 6.62
CA GLY A 196 19.97 30.38 6.40
C GLY A 196 19.38 29.34 5.43
N ASN A 197 20.13 28.29 5.08
CA ASN A 197 19.60 27.23 4.23
C ASN A 197 18.77 26.26 5.06
N MET A 198 17.52 26.06 4.65
CA MET A 198 16.60 25.18 5.31
C MET A 198 16.59 23.78 4.72
N GLN A 199 16.48 22.78 5.56
CA GLN A 199 16.29 21.39 5.22
C GLN A 199 15.14 20.81 6.04
N ARG A 200 14.40 19.87 5.42
CA ARG A 200 13.28 19.16 6.04
C ARG A 200 13.49 17.67 5.91
N ASP A 201 13.13 16.94 6.94
CA ASP A 201 12.97 15.48 6.87
C ASP A 201 11.88 15.02 7.82
N TYR A 202 11.52 13.75 7.74
CA TYR A 202 10.46 13.13 8.51
C TYR A 202 10.84 11.70 8.93
N ASP A 203 10.15 11.23 9.97
CA ASP A 203 10.10 9.80 10.31
C ASP A 203 8.68 9.41 10.73
N TYR A 204 8.41 8.11 10.74
CA TYR A 204 7.08 7.61 11.08
C TYR A 204 7.12 6.20 11.66
N THR A 205 6.01 5.83 12.30
CA THR A 205 5.71 4.45 12.69
C THR A 205 4.31 4.09 12.25
N ILE A 206 4.11 2.83 11.94
CA ILE A 206 2.83 2.29 11.52
C ILE A 206 2.69 0.85 12.01
N ALA A 207 1.52 0.51 12.57
CA ALA A 207 1.23 -0.82 13.07
C ALA A 207 -0.27 -1.15 13.00
N ARG A 208 -0.60 -2.43 13.11
CA ARG A 208 -1.98 -2.89 13.29
C ARG A 208 -2.44 -2.79 14.73
N LYS A 209 -1.52 -2.95 15.67
CA LYS A 209 -1.76 -2.76 17.11
C LYS A 209 -1.16 -1.45 17.56
N PHE A 210 -1.92 -0.69 18.32
CA PHE A 210 -1.46 0.58 18.88
C PHE A 210 -0.19 0.40 19.72
N SER A 211 -0.14 -0.67 20.52
CA SER A 211 1.00 -0.99 21.38
C SER A 211 2.29 -1.40 20.63
N GLU A 212 2.21 -1.69 19.34
CA GLU A 212 3.37 -2.03 18.51
C GLU A 212 3.98 -0.82 17.78
N MET A 213 3.38 0.36 17.92
CA MET A 213 3.99 1.58 17.41
C MET A 213 5.25 1.95 18.18
N LEU A 214 6.20 2.55 17.51
CA LEU A 214 7.36 3.15 18.19
C LEU A 214 6.91 4.25 19.13
N ALA A 215 7.66 4.43 20.23
CA ALA A 215 7.43 5.55 21.12
C ALA A 215 7.51 6.89 20.36
N PRO A 216 6.65 7.87 20.68
CA PRO A 216 6.63 9.17 20.00
C PRO A 216 7.99 9.86 20.01
N GLU A 217 8.70 9.79 21.13
CA GLU A 217 10.04 10.37 21.26
C GLU A 217 11.04 9.72 20.29
N THR A 218 10.92 8.43 20.05
CA THR A 218 11.78 7.73 19.09
C THR A 218 11.56 8.25 17.67
N VAL A 219 10.30 8.46 17.28
CA VAL A 219 9.95 9.04 15.97
C VAL A 219 10.50 10.46 15.86
N GLY A 220 10.28 11.29 16.89
CA GLY A 220 10.77 12.67 16.93
C GLY A 220 12.30 12.76 16.84
N LEU A 221 13.03 11.99 17.66
CA LEU A 221 14.50 11.99 17.66
C LEU A 221 15.08 11.53 16.30
N LYS A 222 14.52 10.50 15.69
CA LYS A 222 14.93 10.07 14.35
C LYS A 222 14.64 11.13 13.29
N THR A 223 13.49 11.82 13.38
CA THR A 223 13.17 12.95 12.51
C THR A 223 14.22 14.05 12.60
N ALA A 224 14.60 14.40 13.84
CA ALA A 224 15.64 15.41 14.11
C ALA A 224 17.00 15.00 13.52
N GLU A 225 17.44 13.76 13.78
CA GLU A 225 18.69 13.24 13.26
C GLU A 225 18.73 13.29 11.72
N LYS A 226 17.67 12.82 11.06
CA LYS A 226 17.53 12.88 9.60
C LYS A 226 17.61 14.33 9.09
N THR A 227 16.87 15.26 9.71
CA THR A 227 16.83 16.67 9.32
C THR A 227 18.19 17.34 9.45
N VAL A 228 18.82 17.19 10.61
CA VAL A 228 20.13 17.78 10.91
C VAL A 228 21.22 17.23 9.99
N SER A 229 21.17 15.94 9.66
CA SER A 229 22.13 15.32 8.75
C SER A 229 22.14 15.91 7.33
N ARG A 230 21.08 16.65 6.99
CA ARG A 230 20.94 17.33 5.68
C ARG A 230 21.45 18.76 5.65
N LEU A 231 21.71 19.36 6.81
CA LEU A 231 22.21 20.73 6.89
C LEU A 231 23.64 20.83 6.31
N GLY A 232 23.96 21.98 5.73
CA GLY A 232 25.21 22.18 5.03
C GLY A 232 25.33 21.39 3.72
N ALA A 233 24.21 21.05 3.08
CA ALA A 233 24.17 20.32 1.81
C ALA A 233 24.87 21.12 0.71
N ARG A 234 25.68 20.40 -0.11
CA ARG A 234 26.41 20.99 -1.23
C ARG A 234 26.25 20.16 -2.51
N LYS A 235 26.37 20.79 -3.64
CA LYS A 235 26.41 20.11 -4.94
C LYS A 235 27.70 19.31 -5.06
N ILE A 236 27.62 18.10 -5.60
CA ILE A 236 28.80 17.32 -6.01
C ILE A 236 28.93 17.34 -7.53
N ALA A 237 30.16 17.19 -8.02
CA ALA A 237 30.39 17.03 -9.44
C ALA A 237 29.79 15.74 -9.98
N THR A 238 29.46 15.73 -11.27
CA THR A 238 29.04 14.50 -11.96
C THR A 238 30.11 13.43 -11.80
N THR A 239 29.73 12.27 -11.30
CA THR A 239 30.68 11.22 -10.97
C THR A 239 29.98 9.84 -11.07
N ARG A 240 30.79 8.79 -11.14
CA ARG A 240 30.33 7.40 -11.08
C ARG A 240 30.87 6.76 -9.80
N LEU A 241 29.99 6.44 -8.89
CA LEU A 241 30.31 5.88 -7.58
C LEU A 241 29.35 4.73 -7.23
N PRO A 242 29.74 3.81 -6.35
CA PRO A 242 28.83 2.89 -5.69
C PRO A 242 27.73 3.65 -4.98
N ILE A 243 26.53 3.09 -4.95
CA ILE A 243 25.36 3.66 -4.31
C ILE A 243 24.83 2.66 -3.28
N LEU A 244 24.59 3.12 -2.06
CA LEU A 244 23.83 2.42 -1.04
C LEU A 244 22.50 3.16 -0.84
N LEU A 245 21.41 2.46 -1.08
CA LEU A 245 20.07 3.02 -0.84
C LEU A 245 19.73 2.85 0.64
N ALA A 246 19.29 3.91 1.30
CA ALA A 246 18.71 3.80 2.62
C ALA A 246 17.46 2.89 2.59
N PRO A 247 17.10 2.18 3.67
CA PRO A 247 16.01 1.22 3.67
C PRO A 247 14.69 1.77 3.11
N ASP A 248 14.30 2.98 3.50
CA ASP A 248 13.07 3.64 3.04
C ASP A 248 13.07 3.87 1.52
N ILE A 249 14.24 4.13 0.93
CA ILE A 249 14.40 4.37 -0.51
C ILE A 249 14.52 3.07 -1.28
N ALA A 250 15.13 2.06 -0.69
CA ALA A 250 15.23 0.73 -1.31
C ALA A 250 13.85 0.13 -1.59
N THR A 251 12.87 0.35 -0.71
CA THR A 251 11.48 -0.08 -0.93
C THR A 251 10.87 0.57 -2.18
N GLY A 252 11.20 1.83 -2.47
CA GLY A 252 10.76 2.51 -3.70
C GLY A 252 11.31 1.86 -4.97
N LEU A 253 12.57 1.39 -4.95
CA LEU A 253 13.14 0.64 -6.07
C LEU A 253 12.38 -0.68 -6.32
N ILE A 254 12.03 -1.40 -5.25
CA ILE A 254 11.20 -2.60 -5.34
C ILE A 254 9.79 -2.26 -5.85
N GLY A 255 9.22 -1.10 -5.44
CA GLY A 255 7.95 -0.60 -5.98
C GLY A 255 7.98 -0.43 -7.51
N HIS A 256 9.09 0.03 -8.07
CA HIS A 256 9.26 0.10 -9.53
C HIS A 256 9.36 -1.28 -10.18
N PHE A 257 10.03 -2.22 -9.53
CA PHE A 257 10.04 -3.62 -9.99
C PHE A 257 8.63 -4.21 -10.02
N ILE A 258 7.83 -4.01 -8.97
CA ILE A 258 6.41 -4.41 -8.94
C ILE A 258 5.65 -3.85 -10.15
N GLY A 259 5.83 -2.57 -10.46
CA GLY A 259 5.23 -1.94 -11.64
C GLY A 259 5.65 -2.59 -12.94
N ALA A 260 6.94 -2.97 -13.08
CA ALA A 260 7.48 -3.60 -14.27
C ALA A 260 6.94 -5.01 -14.52
N ILE A 261 6.71 -5.81 -13.47
CA ILE A 261 6.18 -7.17 -13.57
C ILE A 261 4.64 -7.24 -13.40
N SER A 262 3.96 -6.11 -13.26
CA SER A 262 2.50 -6.08 -13.19
C SER A 262 1.88 -6.53 -14.51
N GLY A 263 0.86 -7.37 -14.43
CA GLY A 263 0.16 -7.89 -15.60
C GLY A 263 -0.33 -6.79 -16.55
N GLY A 264 -0.73 -5.63 -15.99
CA GLY A 264 -1.09 -4.44 -16.74
C GLY A 264 0.04 -3.89 -17.62
N SER A 265 1.25 -3.83 -17.08
CA SER A 265 2.43 -3.38 -17.85
C SER A 265 2.86 -4.40 -18.90
N ILE A 266 2.76 -5.68 -18.56
CA ILE A 266 3.16 -6.79 -19.46
C ILE A 266 2.23 -6.88 -20.67
N TYR A 267 0.91 -7.01 -20.50
CA TYR A 267 0.01 -7.18 -21.66
C TYR A 267 -0.06 -5.93 -22.55
N ARG A 268 0.16 -4.73 -22.00
CA ARG A 268 0.27 -3.50 -22.79
C ARG A 268 1.65 -3.31 -23.45
N LYS A 269 2.57 -4.24 -23.24
CA LYS A 269 3.95 -4.20 -23.75
C LYS A 269 4.70 -2.92 -23.34
N SER A 270 4.42 -2.43 -22.12
CA SER A 270 5.02 -1.24 -21.53
C SER A 270 6.04 -1.56 -20.43
N SER A 271 6.69 -2.71 -20.51
CA SER A 271 7.72 -3.15 -19.58
C SER A 271 8.94 -3.69 -20.31
N PHE A 272 10.14 -3.42 -19.78
CA PHE A 272 11.38 -4.03 -20.24
C PHE A 272 11.54 -5.51 -19.83
N LEU A 273 10.65 -6.01 -18.96
CA LEU A 273 10.63 -7.40 -18.50
C LEU A 273 9.61 -8.27 -19.24
N LEU A 274 9.32 -7.93 -20.51
CA LEU A 274 8.51 -8.81 -21.37
C LEU A 274 9.25 -10.15 -21.56
N ASP A 275 8.49 -11.25 -21.55
CA ASP A 275 9.00 -12.62 -21.76
C ASP A 275 10.15 -13.01 -20.83
N SER A 276 10.19 -12.41 -19.62
CA SER A 276 11.29 -12.59 -18.66
C SER A 276 11.04 -13.66 -17.60
N ILE A 277 9.92 -14.37 -17.61
CA ILE A 277 9.70 -15.51 -16.70
C ILE A 277 10.79 -16.56 -16.98
N ASN A 278 11.37 -17.12 -15.91
CA ASN A 278 12.51 -18.04 -15.91
C ASN A 278 13.80 -17.44 -16.52
N THR A 279 13.94 -16.12 -16.50
CA THR A 279 15.20 -15.46 -16.89
C THR A 279 15.88 -14.81 -15.69
N GLN A 280 17.20 -14.71 -15.75
CA GLN A 280 18.02 -14.05 -14.73
C GLN A 280 17.89 -12.54 -14.85
N ILE A 281 17.28 -11.89 -13.85
CA ILE A 281 17.08 -10.43 -13.81
C ILE A 281 17.74 -9.75 -12.61
N PHE A 282 18.12 -10.52 -11.60
CA PHE A 282 18.91 -10.10 -10.43
C PHE A 282 20.12 -11.03 -10.24
N PRO A 283 21.09 -10.66 -9.40
CA PRO A 283 22.16 -11.58 -9.02
C PRO A 283 21.64 -12.86 -8.39
N ASP A 284 22.40 -13.95 -8.52
CA ASP A 284 22.03 -15.31 -8.06
C ASP A 284 21.78 -15.45 -6.57
N TRP A 285 22.29 -14.54 -5.75
CA TRP A 285 22.03 -14.50 -4.30
C TRP A 285 20.71 -13.82 -3.93
N PHE A 286 20.07 -13.11 -4.86
CA PHE A 286 18.89 -12.31 -4.57
C PHE A 286 17.61 -13.12 -4.68
N ASN A 287 16.77 -13.06 -3.64
CA ASN A 287 15.47 -13.72 -3.57
C ASN A 287 14.41 -12.76 -3.05
N ILE A 288 13.18 -12.93 -3.52
CA ILE A 288 11.99 -12.28 -3.00
C ILE A 288 10.96 -13.36 -2.72
N GLU A 289 10.54 -13.48 -1.46
CA GLU A 289 9.47 -14.35 -1.02
C GLU A 289 8.23 -13.54 -0.68
N GLU A 290 7.07 -14.01 -1.12
CA GLU A 290 5.77 -13.46 -0.79
C GLU A 290 5.05 -14.36 0.20
N GLN A 291 4.57 -13.76 1.33
CA GLN A 291 3.93 -14.49 2.43
C GLN A 291 2.61 -13.80 2.83
N PRO A 292 1.50 -14.09 2.13
CA PRO A 292 0.21 -13.39 2.35
C PRO A 292 -0.46 -13.75 3.67
N HIS A 293 -0.02 -14.76 4.38
CA HIS A 293 -0.69 -15.28 5.59
C HIS A 293 0.06 -15.01 6.89
N LEU A 294 0.99 -14.05 6.91
CA LEU A 294 1.65 -13.61 8.14
C LEU A 294 0.62 -12.96 9.08
N LEU A 295 0.60 -13.41 10.34
CA LEU A 295 -0.35 -12.90 11.34
C LEU A 295 -0.05 -11.43 11.67
N GLY A 296 -1.08 -10.59 11.67
CA GLY A 296 -0.98 -9.18 12.00
C GLY A 296 -0.20 -8.31 11.02
N ALA A 297 0.37 -8.87 9.94
CA ALA A 297 1.16 -8.08 9.00
C ALA A 297 0.30 -7.15 8.15
N LEU A 298 0.88 -6.02 7.72
CA LEU A 298 0.15 -4.93 7.07
C LEU A 298 -0.44 -5.30 5.72
N ALA A 299 0.19 -6.21 4.97
CA ALA A 299 -0.25 -6.62 3.64
C ALA A 299 -0.79 -8.06 3.60
N SER A 300 -1.20 -8.63 4.74
CA SER A 300 -1.77 -9.98 4.78
C SER A 300 -3.21 -10.00 4.28
N ALA A 301 -3.54 -11.00 3.46
CA ALA A 301 -4.88 -11.24 2.93
C ALA A 301 -5.06 -12.72 2.55
N ASN A 302 -6.26 -13.26 2.75
CA ASN A 302 -6.62 -14.62 2.32
C ASN A 302 -6.95 -14.72 0.83
N TYR A 303 -7.37 -13.61 0.24
CA TYR A 303 -7.76 -13.49 -1.16
C TYR A 303 -7.51 -12.08 -1.65
N ASP A 304 -7.36 -11.96 -2.96
CA ASP A 304 -7.20 -10.69 -3.66
C ASP A 304 -8.55 -9.96 -3.88
N SER A 305 -8.54 -8.84 -4.59
CA SER A 305 -9.76 -8.06 -4.84
C SER A 305 -10.76 -8.75 -5.78
N GLU A 306 -10.39 -9.87 -6.41
CA GLU A 306 -11.27 -10.71 -7.24
C GLU A 306 -11.70 -11.99 -6.52
N GLY A 307 -11.36 -12.16 -5.23
CA GLY A 307 -11.66 -13.34 -4.43
C GLY A 307 -10.73 -14.54 -4.68
N VAL A 308 -9.69 -14.35 -5.48
CA VAL A 308 -8.69 -15.39 -5.79
C VAL A 308 -7.81 -15.64 -4.57
N ALA A 309 -7.59 -16.92 -4.24
CA ALA A 309 -6.76 -17.31 -3.10
C ALA A 309 -5.33 -16.80 -3.25
N THR A 310 -4.84 -16.15 -2.21
CA THR A 310 -3.41 -15.80 -2.09
C THR A 310 -2.59 -17.00 -1.67
N GLN A 311 -1.32 -17.04 -2.02
CA GLN A 311 -0.43 -18.17 -1.78
C GLN A 311 0.98 -17.69 -1.46
N ASP A 312 1.67 -18.42 -0.58
CA ASP A 312 3.12 -18.27 -0.42
C ASP A 312 3.80 -18.63 -1.75
N ARG A 313 4.71 -17.77 -2.19
CA ARG A 313 5.45 -18.00 -3.42
C ARG A 313 6.80 -17.30 -3.44
N ARG A 314 7.67 -17.76 -4.32
CA ARG A 314 8.85 -17.02 -4.71
C ARG A 314 8.52 -16.14 -5.92
N ILE A 315 8.81 -14.87 -5.81
CA ILE A 315 8.72 -13.92 -6.93
C ILE A 315 10.04 -13.92 -7.68
N ILE A 316 11.13 -13.93 -6.92
CA ILE A 316 12.50 -14.11 -7.41
C ILE A 316 13.12 -15.29 -6.68
N ASP A 317 13.61 -16.26 -7.42
CA ASP A 317 14.42 -17.37 -6.90
C ASP A 317 15.81 -17.34 -7.52
N ARG A 318 16.85 -17.16 -6.68
CA ARG A 318 18.25 -17.04 -7.12
C ARG A 318 18.43 -16.08 -8.31
N GLY A 319 17.80 -14.92 -8.22
CA GLY A 319 17.83 -13.88 -9.25
C GLY A 319 16.93 -14.12 -10.45
N MET A 320 16.27 -15.27 -10.57
CA MET A 320 15.36 -15.59 -11.67
C MET A 320 13.95 -15.12 -11.37
N LEU A 321 13.28 -14.54 -12.36
CA LEU A 321 11.87 -14.16 -12.25
C LEU A 321 10.97 -15.39 -12.40
N GLU A 322 10.25 -15.73 -11.33
CA GLU A 322 9.38 -16.93 -11.34
C GLU A 322 7.97 -16.64 -11.86
N THR A 323 7.48 -15.40 -11.73
CA THR A 323 6.09 -15.08 -12.06
C THR A 323 5.88 -13.59 -12.30
N TYR A 324 4.84 -13.27 -13.08
CA TYR A 324 4.25 -11.93 -13.14
C TYR A 324 3.13 -11.79 -12.10
N LEU A 325 2.77 -10.55 -11.78
CA LEU A 325 1.66 -10.23 -10.88
C LEU A 325 0.38 -10.06 -11.69
N LEU A 326 -0.43 -11.10 -11.78
CA LEU A 326 -1.55 -11.19 -12.70
C LEU A 326 -2.90 -11.11 -11.99
N THR A 327 -3.80 -10.32 -12.55
CA THR A 327 -5.25 -10.34 -12.31
C THR A 327 -5.91 -11.27 -13.31
N SER A 328 -7.19 -11.57 -13.17
CA SER A 328 -7.93 -12.39 -14.15
C SER A 328 -7.86 -11.81 -15.56
N TYR A 329 -8.05 -10.50 -15.69
CA TYR A 329 -8.00 -9.83 -16.98
C TYR A 329 -6.62 -9.92 -17.65
N SER A 330 -5.57 -9.57 -16.89
CA SER A 330 -4.21 -9.62 -17.45
C SER A 330 -3.73 -11.05 -17.76
N ALA A 331 -4.12 -12.00 -16.93
CA ALA A 331 -3.82 -13.41 -17.16
C ALA A 331 -4.43 -13.91 -18.49
N ARG A 332 -5.71 -13.62 -18.71
CA ARG A 332 -6.40 -13.97 -19.97
C ARG A 332 -5.77 -13.30 -21.20
N LYS A 333 -5.45 -12.00 -21.11
CA LYS A 333 -4.74 -11.26 -22.18
C LYS A 333 -3.40 -11.87 -22.55
N LEU A 334 -2.72 -12.50 -21.59
CA LEU A 334 -1.40 -13.10 -21.76
C LEU A 334 -1.44 -14.61 -22.02
N GLY A 335 -2.61 -15.25 -21.92
CA GLY A 335 -2.72 -16.71 -21.98
C GLY A 335 -2.06 -17.41 -20.79
N LEU A 336 -1.99 -16.75 -19.64
CA LEU A 336 -1.38 -17.23 -18.39
C LEU A 336 -2.45 -17.47 -17.31
N THR A 337 -2.05 -18.06 -16.18
CA THR A 337 -2.93 -18.26 -15.02
C THR A 337 -2.89 -17.04 -14.10
N ASN A 338 -4.07 -16.65 -13.57
CA ASN A 338 -4.17 -15.61 -12.55
C ASN A 338 -3.35 -15.99 -11.30
N THR A 339 -2.61 -15.04 -10.78
CA THR A 339 -1.69 -15.26 -9.66
C THR A 339 -2.19 -14.69 -8.33
N GLY A 340 -3.44 -14.17 -8.28
CA GLY A 340 -4.04 -13.62 -7.05
C GLY A 340 -3.50 -12.24 -6.68
N HIS A 341 -3.18 -11.41 -7.67
CA HIS A 341 -2.62 -10.08 -7.44
C HIS A 341 -3.55 -8.93 -7.87
N ALA A 342 -4.85 -9.19 -7.93
CA ALA A 342 -5.79 -8.10 -8.07
C ALA A 342 -5.82 -7.27 -6.79
N GLY A 343 -5.24 -6.08 -6.84
CA GLY A 343 -5.16 -5.15 -5.71
C GLY A 343 -3.78 -5.00 -5.06
N GLY A 344 -2.78 -5.77 -5.45
CA GLY A 344 -1.39 -5.54 -4.99
C GLY A 344 -0.58 -6.79 -4.69
N ILE A 345 0.41 -6.61 -3.84
CA ILE A 345 1.34 -7.63 -3.34
C ILE A 345 1.09 -7.92 -1.86
N TYR A 346 1.68 -9.00 -1.34
CA TYR A 346 1.47 -9.46 0.04
C TYR A 346 2.81 -9.73 0.74
N ASN A 347 3.17 -8.91 1.74
CA ASN A 347 4.31 -9.10 2.64
C ASN A 347 5.55 -9.71 1.95
N TRP A 348 6.21 -8.94 1.10
CA TRP A 348 7.43 -9.38 0.46
C TRP A 348 8.61 -9.31 1.42
N THR A 349 9.36 -10.40 1.51
CA THR A 349 10.62 -10.48 2.22
C THR A 349 11.76 -10.63 1.21
N LEU A 350 12.73 -9.72 1.30
CA LEU A 350 13.91 -9.74 0.45
C LEU A 350 15.04 -10.46 1.16
N ALA A 351 15.79 -11.29 0.42
CA ALA A 351 17.00 -11.89 0.94
C ALA A 351 18.01 -10.82 1.37
N HIS A 352 18.76 -11.12 2.43
CA HIS A 352 19.81 -10.26 2.94
C HIS A 352 21.10 -11.07 3.18
N THR A 353 22.23 -10.38 3.17
CA THR A 353 23.56 -10.99 3.38
C THR A 353 23.92 -11.15 4.85
N GLY A 354 23.06 -10.76 5.78
CA GLY A 354 23.33 -10.72 7.21
C GLY A 354 24.19 -9.54 7.67
N GLN A 355 24.62 -8.68 6.74
CA GLN A 355 25.39 -7.48 7.06
C GLN A 355 24.49 -6.37 7.58
N THR A 356 24.98 -5.65 8.58
CA THR A 356 24.35 -4.43 9.08
C THR A 356 24.55 -3.28 8.09
N PHE A 357 23.75 -2.21 8.23
CA PHE A 357 23.89 -1.01 7.41
C PHE A 357 25.30 -0.41 7.52
N ASP A 358 25.86 -0.33 8.73
CA ASP A 358 27.21 0.20 8.98
C ASP A 358 28.31 -0.66 8.34
N GLU A 359 28.16 -1.99 8.34
CA GLU A 359 29.07 -2.88 7.63
C GLU A 359 29.00 -2.68 6.12
N LEU A 360 27.80 -2.51 5.55
CA LEU A 360 27.62 -2.19 4.14
C LEU A 360 28.28 -0.87 3.77
N VAL A 361 28.11 0.18 4.59
CA VAL A 361 28.75 1.49 4.44
C VAL A 361 30.28 1.36 4.48
N LYS A 362 30.81 0.61 5.47
CA LYS A 362 32.24 0.38 5.61
C LYS A 362 32.80 -0.38 4.41
N ASN A 363 32.14 -1.43 3.95
CA ASN A 363 32.57 -2.23 2.80
C ASN A 363 32.52 -1.44 1.48
N MET A 364 31.57 -0.50 1.35
CA MET A 364 31.48 0.39 0.20
C MET A 364 32.69 1.33 0.10
N GLY A 365 33.32 1.70 1.21
CA GLY A 365 34.45 2.61 1.28
C GLY A 365 34.07 4.03 0.80
N THR A 366 34.31 4.32 -0.49
CA THR A 366 33.89 5.60 -1.09
C THR A 366 32.65 5.40 -1.94
N GLY A 367 31.55 6.03 -1.58
CA GLY A 367 30.28 5.89 -2.30
C GLY A 367 29.26 6.94 -1.89
N LEU A 368 28.04 6.74 -2.31
CA LEU A 368 26.91 7.62 -2.00
C LEU A 368 25.85 6.84 -1.25
N ILE A 369 25.42 7.35 -0.09
CA ILE A 369 24.19 6.89 0.58
C ILE A 369 23.05 7.76 0.07
N VAL A 370 22.06 7.13 -0.57
CA VAL A 370 20.88 7.83 -1.09
C VAL A 370 19.78 7.73 -0.05
N THR A 371 19.40 8.86 0.52
CA THR A 371 18.36 8.96 1.56
C THR A 371 17.04 9.55 1.06
N GLU A 372 17.04 10.11 -0.14
CA GLU A 372 15.85 10.65 -0.79
C GLU A 372 16.02 10.63 -2.31
N VAL A 373 14.96 10.28 -3.02
CA VAL A 373 14.88 10.37 -4.49
C VAL A 373 13.70 11.28 -4.83
N MET A 374 13.94 12.31 -5.63
CA MET A 374 12.89 13.26 -6.02
C MET A 374 12.54 13.07 -7.50
N GLY A 375 11.22 13.07 -7.76
CA GLY A 375 10.67 12.96 -9.11
C GLY A 375 10.28 11.54 -9.48
N GLN A 376 9.45 11.43 -10.51
CA GLN A 376 8.96 10.16 -11.07
C GLN A 376 9.68 9.92 -12.39
N GLY A 377 10.85 9.28 -12.31
CA GLY A 377 11.74 9.14 -13.46
C GLY A 377 11.98 7.69 -13.89
N VAL A 378 11.01 6.78 -13.71
CA VAL A 378 11.16 5.42 -14.20
C VAL A 378 10.52 5.27 -15.57
N ASN A 379 11.30 4.86 -16.53
CA ASN A 379 10.81 4.41 -17.82
C ASN A 379 10.72 2.88 -17.80
N TYR A 380 9.53 2.36 -17.66
CA TYR A 380 9.31 0.91 -17.66
C TYR A 380 9.57 0.25 -19.02
N GLY A 381 9.58 1.01 -20.12
CA GLY A 381 9.85 0.48 -21.46
C GLY A 381 11.31 0.07 -21.66
N ASP A 382 12.26 0.75 -21.03
CA ASP A 382 13.70 0.48 -21.15
C ASP A 382 14.42 0.21 -19.81
N GLY A 383 13.69 0.22 -18.71
CA GLY A 383 14.20 -0.05 -17.36
C GLY A 383 15.10 1.04 -16.79
N ARG A 384 15.14 2.23 -17.40
CA ARG A 384 15.97 3.33 -16.91
C ARG A 384 15.29 4.11 -15.81
N LEU A 385 16.03 4.36 -14.73
CA LEU A 385 15.63 5.24 -13.65
C LEU A 385 16.31 6.60 -13.83
N PHE A 386 15.50 7.64 -14.06
CA PHE A 386 15.95 9.02 -14.11
C PHE A 386 15.39 9.77 -12.92
N SER A 387 16.22 10.06 -11.94
CA SER A 387 15.83 11.00 -10.88
C SER A 387 16.45 12.37 -11.16
N ARG A 388 15.63 13.42 -11.23
CA ARG A 388 16.10 14.79 -11.49
C ARG A 388 16.74 15.44 -10.28
N ARG A 389 16.47 14.95 -9.06
CA ARG A 389 17.08 15.45 -7.83
C ARG A 389 17.23 14.29 -6.85
N CYS A 390 18.45 13.86 -6.66
CA CYS A 390 18.83 12.97 -5.58
C CYS A 390 19.52 13.78 -4.50
N ARG A 391 19.21 13.54 -3.24
CA ARG A 391 20.01 14.04 -2.13
C ARG A 391 20.96 12.93 -1.69
N PHE A 392 22.22 13.24 -1.58
CA PHE A 392 23.28 12.28 -1.29
C PHE A 392 24.05 12.72 -0.05
N LEU A 393 24.28 11.79 0.84
CA LEU A 393 25.26 11.93 1.90
C LEU A 393 26.54 11.23 1.44
N ARG A 394 27.60 11.98 1.17
CA ARG A 394 28.95 11.43 0.96
C ARG A 394 29.58 11.24 2.33
N ARG A 395 29.81 9.99 2.73
CA ARG A 395 30.72 9.72 3.86
C ARG A 395 32.03 9.16 3.33
N LYS A 396 33.13 9.75 3.78
CA LYS A 396 34.46 9.17 3.75
C LYS A 396 34.67 8.63 5.15
N TRP A 397 34.85 7.35 5.30
CA TRP A 397 35.26 6.71 6.56
C TRP A 397 36.77 6.56 6.56
#